data_cc08b66ba7d00ae34833b28afd4eb0cd
#
_entry.id   cc08b66ba7d00ae34833b28afd4eb0cd
#
_cell.length_a   1.000
_cell.length_b   1.000
_cell.length_c   1.000
_cell.angle_alpha   90.00
_cell.angle_beta   90.00
_cell.angle_gamma   90.00
#
_symmetry.space_group_name_H-M   'P 1'
#
loop_
_entity.id
_entity.type
_entity.pdbx_description
1 polymer ?
#
loop_
_entity_poly.entity_id
_entity_poly.type
_entity_poly.pdbx_seq_one_letter_code
_entity_poly.pdbx_strand_id
1 'polypeptide(L)'
;MLTQLRNKIIVSILFGLAVVVILGLFSDIGQVGQSFSTFDWAMLPAVLGFTLLNYVLRWAKWDYYLRRMDMGQGVSYADSALIFTSGMVMAVTPGKIGEVLKSFLLKRVNSTPISASAPIVLAERVTDGLAMLLLMGFGLTLYAPARLAFYALLVLSMFGLLMLQSRALVQWIADLMLKLPYGPKIVPRLLAAYDSSQRLLSWRILLPTTLISLLSWFGECVAFYFVLRGLGVPGSFLLLQQATFVFAASTLFGLVSFLPGGLGVSEASSTGPGPFMETSTVVGPPSLPSWKR
;
A
#
# COMPACT_ATOMS: atom_id res chain seq x y z
N MET A 1 25.90 7.29 -12.77
CA MET A 1 24.48 6.87 -12.60
C MET A 1 24.34 5.71 -11.61
N LEU A 2 25.06 4.59 -11.78
CA LEU A 2 25.02 3.43 -10.86
C LEU A 2 25.44 3.76 -9.41
N THR A 3 26.46 4.60 -9.22
CA THR A 3 26.93 5.04 -7.88
C THR A 3 25.89 5.90 -7.15
N GLN A 4 25.18 6.77 -7.86
CA GLN A 4 24.13 7.57 -7.27
C GLN A 4 22.90 6.72 -6.87
N LEU A 5 22.57 5.70 -7.68
CA LEU A 5 21.50 4.75 -7.36
C LEU A 5 21.87 3.91 -6.13
N ARG A 6 23.10 3.38 -6.09
CA ARG A 6 23.62 2.64 -4.93
C ARG A 6 23.55 3.48 -3.64
N ASN A 7 23.99 4.73 -3.68
CA ASN A 7 23.96 5.59 -2.50
C ASN A 7 22.52 5.86 -2.02
N LYS A 8 21.57 6.07 -2.93
CA LYS A 8 20.15 6.23 -2.56
C LYS A 8 19.57 4.98 -1.92
N ILE A 9 19.91 3.79 -2.46
CA ILE A 9 19.50 2.50 -1.86
C ILE A 9 20.09 2.35 -0.47
N ILE A 10 21.39 2.60 -0.30
CA ILE A 10 22.07 2.53 1.00
C ILE A 10 21.42 3.49 2.00
N VAL A 11 21.18 4.75 1.62
CA VAL A 11 20.52 5.73 2.49
C VAL A 11 19.11 5.27 2.89
N SER A 12 18.32 4.71 1.95
CA SER A 12 16.98 4.19 2.26
C SER A 12 17.02 3.00 3.21
N ILE A 13 17.98 2.08 3.04
CA ILE A 13 18.18 0.93 3.94
C ILE A 13 18.62 1.42 5.33
N LEU A 14 19.58 2.34 5.40
CA LEU A 14 20.04 2.92 6.67
C LEU A 14 18.93 3.67 7.38
N PHE A 15 18.10 4.41 6.65
CA PHE A 15 16.94 5.09 7.22
C PHE A 15 15.91 4.10 7.77
N GLY A 16 15.56 3.05 7.00
CA GLY A 16 14.67 1.99 7.46
C GLY A 16 15.21 1.27 8.69
N LEU A 17 16.51 0.95 8.70
CA LEU A 17 17.17 0.35 9.86
C LEU A 17 17.15 1.29 11.07
N ALA A 18 17.42 2.59 10.87
CA ALA A 18 17.36 3.59 11.95
C ALA A 18 15.96 3.67 12.56
N VAL A 19 14.89 3.65 11.74
CA VAL A 19 13.50 3.63 12.23
C VAL A 19 13.23 2.38 13.06
N VAL A 20 13.65 1.19 12.59
CA VAL A 20 13.49 -0.07 13.33
C VAL A 20 14.27 -0.03 14.66
N VAL A 21 15.50 0.50 14.65
CA VAL A 21 16.30 0.65 15.87
C VAL A 21 15.64 1.63 16.84
N ILE A 22 15.15 2.78 16.37
CA ILE A 22 14.46 3.77 17.18
C ILE A 22 13.21 3.15 17.81
N LEU A 23 12.36 2.51 17.02
CA LEU A 23 11.17 1.81 17.54
C LEU A 23 11.56 0.71 18.54
N GLY A 24 12.64 -0.03 18.29
CA GLY A 24 13.18 -1.04 19.20
C GLY A 24 13.70 -0.45 20.51
N LEU A 25 14.27 0.76 20.49
CA LEU A 25 14.73 1.44 21.71
C LEU A 25 13.57 1.94 22.58
N PHE A 26 12.41 2.26 21.98
CA PHE A 26 11.19 2.61 22.71
C PHE A 26 10.37 1.37 23.11
N SER A 27 10.66 0.21 22.58
CA SER A 27 10.04 -1.06 22.92
C SER A 27 10.89 -1.76 23.99
N ASP A 28 10.24 -2.42 24.94
CA ASP A 28 10.93 -3.29 25.89
C ASP A 28 11.47 -4.54 25.15
N ILE A 29 12.79 -4.55 24.91
CA ILE A 29 13.47 -5.63 24.18
C ILE A 29 13.20 -6.98 24.85
N GLY A 30 13.05 -7.01 26.18
CA GLY A 30 12.69 -8.22 26.91
C GLY A 30 11.31 -8.75 26.53
N GLN A 31 10.32 -7.87 26.42
CA GLN A 31 8.95 -8.24 25.97
C GLN A 31 8.93 -8.69 24.52
N VAL A 32 9.72 -8.06 23.64
CA VAL A 32 9.86 -8.50 22.25
C VAL A 32 10.46 -9.90 22.18
N GLY A 33 11.55 -10.15 22.91
CA GLY A 33 12.17 -11.48 22.98
C GLY A 33 11.22 -12.55 23.52
N GLN A 34 10.44 -12.23 24.55
CA GLN A 34 9.43 -13.12 25.09
C GLN A 34 8.31 -13.40 24.09
N SER A 35 7.82 -12.39 23.39
CA SER A 35 6.80 -12.55 22.34
C SER A 35 7.27 -13.48 21.23
N PHE A 36 8.54 -13.38 20.82
CA PHE A 36 9.12 -14.29 19.83
C PHE A 36 9.21 -15.75 20.34
N SER A 37 9.56 -15.93 21.61
CA SER A 37 9.68 -17.28 22.21
C SER A 37 8.33 -17.97 22.41
N THR A 38 7.28 -17.21 22.63
CA THR A 38 5.90 -17.71 22.84
C THR A 38 5.05 -17.72 21.57
N PHE A 39 5.58 -17.23 20.45
CA PHE A 39 4.86 -17.17 19.18
C PHE A 39 4.53 -18.57 18.66
N ASP A 40 3.28 -18.79 18.27
CA ASP A 40 2.85 -20.04 17.61
C ASP A 40 3.29 -20.05 16.14
N TRP A 41 4.45 -20.66 15.90
CA TRP A 41 5.06 -20.77 14.57
C TRP A 41 4.23 -21.57 13.57
N ALA A 42 3.20 -22.32 14.01
CA ALA A 42 2.26 -22.98 13.11
C ALA A 42 1.42 -22.00 12.28
N MET A 43 1.33 -20.72 12.70
CA MET A 43 0.65 -19.67 11.96
C MET A 43 1.50 -19.11 10.79
N LEU A 44 2.82 -19.30 10.81
CA LEU A 44 3.75 -18.73 9.82
C LEU A 44 3.44 -19.14 8.37
N PRO A 45 3.12 -20.40 8.04
CA PRO A 45 2.75 -20.77 6.67
C PRO A 45 1.53 -20.01 6.15
N ALA A 46 0.53 -19.74 6.99
CA ALA A 46 -0.64 -18.95 6.62
C ALA A 46 -0.24 -17.50 6.36
N VAL A 47 0.57 -16.87 7.23
CA VAL A 47 1.09 -15.52 7.04
C VAL A 47 1.81 -15.40 5.69
N LEU A 48 2.79 -16.29 5.45
CA LEU A 48 3.57 -16.27 4.20
C LEU A 48 2.70 -16.58 2.97
N GLY A 49 1.72 -17.47 3.09
CA GLY A 49 0.80 -17.82 2.01
C GLY A 49 -0.06 -16.65 1.58
N PHE A 50 -0.65 -15.91 2.52
CA PHE A 50 -1.47 -14.73 2.22
C PHE A 50 -0.62 -13.56 1.70
N THR A 51 0.58 -13.35 2.23
CA THR A 51 1.52 -12.36 1.70
C THR A 51 1.96 -12.72 0.27
N LEU A 52 2.27 -13.98 -0.01
CA LEU A 52 2.59 -14.42 -1.37
C LEU A 52 1.41 -14.23 -2.32
N LEU A 53 0.19 -14.56 -1.89
CA LEU A 53 -1.03 -14.30 -2.66
C LEU A 53 -1.18 -12.81 -2.98
N ASN A 54 -0.90 -11.91 -2.04
CA ASN A 54 -0.88 -10.47 -2.28
C ASN A 54 0.07 -10.11 -3.43
N TYR A 55 1.33 -10.58 -3.40
CA TYR A 55 2.29 -10.28 -4.47
C TYR A 55 1.85 -10.84 -5.83
N VAL A 56 1.30 -12.05 -5.87
CA VAL A 56 0.78 -12.66 -7.10
C VAL A 56 -0.38 -11.84 -7.68
N LEU A 57 -1.35 -11.43 -6.86
CA LEU A 57 -2.48 -10.62 -7.29
C LEU A 57 -2.04 -9.23 -7.77
N ARG A 58 -1.06 -8.60 -7.11
CA ARG A 58 -0.50 -7.32 -7.53
C ARG A 58 0.27 -7.43 -8.85
N TRP A 59 1.02 -8.51 -9.05
CA TRP A 59 1.62 -8.80 -10.34
C TRP A 59 0.56 -9.02 -11.43
N ALA A 60 -0.47 -9.82 -11.16
CA ALA A 60 -1.57 -10.05 -12.10
C ALA A 60 -2.29 -8.74 -12.47
N LYS A 61 -2.48 -7.82 -11.51
CA LYS A 61 -3.01 -6.47 -11.77
C LYS A 61 -2.11 -5.66 -12.69
N TRP A 62 -0.79 -5.67 -12.46
CA TRP A 62 0.20 -5.03 -13.33
C TRP A 62 0.14 -5.59 -14.75
N ASP A 63 0.16 -6.91 -14.92
CA ASP A 63 0.09 -7.56 -16.22
C ASP A 63 -1.24 -7.30 -16.94
N TYR A 64 -2.35 -7.25 -16.18
CA TYR A 64 -3.65 -6.85 -16.70
C TYR A 64 -3.64 -5.43 -17.28
N TYR A 65 -3.03 -4.47 -16.59
CA TYR A 65 -2.87 -3.11 -17.11
C TYR A 65 -2.05 -3.09 -18.40
N LEU A 66 -0.93 -3.80 -18.46
CA LEU A 66 -0.09 -3.86 -19.64
C LEU A 66 -0.87 -4.35 -20.86
N ARG A 67 -1.64 -5.43 -20.71
CA ARG A 67 -2.40 -6.02 -21.81
C ARG A 67 -3.59 -5.18 -22.22
N ARG A 68 -4.27 -4.55 -21.28
CA ARG A 68 -5.42 -3.66 -21.57
C ARG A 68 -5.03 -2.36 -22.26
N MET A 69 -3.79 -1.94 -22.08
CA MET A 69 -3.24 -0.74 -22.71
C MET A 69 -2.41 -1.04 -23.96
N ASP A 70 -2.46 -2.27 -24.47
CA ASP A 70 -1.67 -2.75 -25.62
C ASP A 70 -0.14 -2.58 -25.45
N MET A 71 0.31 -2.43 -24.20
CA MET A 71 1.73 -2.29 -23.85
C MET A 71 2.41 -3.63 -23.54
N GLY A 72 1.66 -4.72 -23.54
CA GLY A 72 2.16 -6.07 -23.26
C GLY A 72 2.70 -6.81 -24.49
N GLN A 73 2.70 -6.18 -25.68
CA GLN A 73 3.20 -6.81 -26.91
C GLN A 73 4.70 -7.11 -26.78
N GLY A 74 5.10 -8.35 -27.09
CA GLY A 74 6.48 -8.80 -26.97
C GLY A 74 6.99 -8.98 -25.53
N VAL A 75 6.14 -8.83 -24.51
CA VAL A 75 6.48 -9.06 -23.09
C VAL A 75 5.92 -10.41 -22.65
N SER A 76 6.80 -11.36 -22.34
CA SER A 76 6.40 -12.63 -21.75
C SER A 76 5.87 -12.45 -20.32
N TYR A 77 5.13 -13.44 -19.80
CA TYR A 77 4.70 -13.41 -18.38
C TYR A 77 5.89 -13.42 -17.43
N ALA A 78 6.99 -14.08 -17.79
CA ALA A 78 8.21 -14.08 -17.00
C ALA A 78 8.88 -12.70 -16.97
N ASP A 79 8.97 -12.02 -18.13
CA ASP A 79 9.51 -10.65 -18.19
C ASP A 79 8.62 -9.68 -17.40
N SER A 80 7.29 -9.80 -17.52
CA SER A 80 6.34 -9.03 -16.75
C SER A 80 6.53 -9.21 -15.23
N ALA A 81 6.74 -10.46 -14.78
CA ALA A 81 7.01 -10.77 -13.38
C ALA A 81 8.36 -10.20 -12.91
N LEU A 82 9.40 -10.29 -13.73
CA LEU A 82 10.71 -9.72 -13.43
C LEU A 82 10.67 -8.19 -13.34
N ILE A 83 9.96 -7.53 -14.27
CA ILE A 83 9.77 -6.09 -14.24
C ILE A 83 9.03 -5.68 -12.97
N PHE A 84 7.95 -6.39 -12.62
CA PHE A 84 7.16 -6.12 -11.43
C PHE A 84 7.98 -6.28 -10.14
N THR A 85 8.66 -7.41 -9.96
CA THR A 85 9.49 -7.68 -8.77
C THR A 85 10.65 -6.69 -8.64
N SER A 86 11.30 -6.32 -9.74
CA SER A 86 12.33 -5.26 -9.75
C SER A 86 11.78 -3.92 -9.27
N GLY A 87 10.55 -3.56 -9.66
CA GLY A 87 9.87 -2.36 -9.17
C GLY A 87 9.55 -2.43 -7.68
N MET A 88 9.20 -3.61 -7.17
CA MET A 88 8.91 -3.83 -5.74
C MET A 88 10.15 -3.61 -4.87
N VAL A 89 11.33 -4.08 -5.30
CA VAL A 89 12.60 -3.83 -4.58
C VAL A 89 12.85 -2.33 -4.43
N MET A 90 12.44 -1.52 -5.41
CA MET A 90 12.61 -0.07 -5.37
C MET A 90 11.47 0.67 -4.66
N ALA A 91 10.45 -0.03 -4.16
CA ALA A 91 9.34 0.57 -3.40
C ALA A 91 9.78 1.18 -2.05
N VAL A 92 10.98 0.83 -1.56
CA VAL A 92 11.62 1.42 -0.37
C VAL A 92 12.03 2.90 -0.58
N THR A 93 12.03 3.39 -1.84
CA THR A 93 12.39 4.79 -2.11
C THR A 93 11.30 5.77 -1.63
N PRO A 94 11.69 7.00 -1.18
CA PRO A 94 10.74 8.03 -0.76
C PRO A 94 9.64 8.27 -1.80
N GLY A 95 8.38 8.32 -1.38
CA GLY A 95 7.23 8.50 -2.25
C GLY A 95 7.00 7.36 -3.25
N LYS A 96 7.69 6.21 -3.08
CA LYS A 96 7.63 5.04 -3.98
C LYS A 96 7.95 5.37 -5.45
N ILE A 97 8.71 6.45 -5.67
CA ILE A 97 9.13 6.91 -7.02
C ILE A 97 9.91 5.80 -7.74
N GLY A 98 10.62 4.95 -7.00
CA GLY A 98 11.34 3.80 -7.56
C GLY A 98 10.45 2.81 -8.32
N GLU A 99 9.15 2.79 -8.07
CA GLU A 99 8.21 1.95 -8.83
C GLU A 99 8.11 2.37 -10.31
N VAL A 100 8.45 3.63 -10.65
CA VAL A 100 8.58 4.09 -12.05
C VAL A 100 9.68 3.33 -12.79
N LEU A 101 10.59 2.64 -12.06
CA LEU A 101 11.56 1.72 -12.66
C LEU A 101 10.87 0.67 -13.53
N LYS A 102 9.66 0.22 -13.19
CA LYS A 102 8.86 -0.69 -14.03
C LYS A 102 8.70 -0.14 -15.45
N SER A 103 8.37 1.15 -15.58
CA SER A 103 8.21 1.82 -16.88
C SER A 103 9.54 1.94 -17.64
N PHE A 104 10.63 2.15 -16.92
CA PHE A 104 11.97 2.19 -17.54
C PHE A 104 12.40 0.81 -18.06
N LEU A 105 12.16 -0.25 -17.29
CA LEU A 105 12.45 -1.63 -17.70
C LEU A 105 11.55 -2.05 -18.87
N LEU A 106 10.27 -1.72 -18.84
CA LEU A 106 9.34 -1.99 -19.94
C LEU A 106 9.81 -1.33 -21.23
N LYS A 107 10.29 -0.07 -21.16
CA LYS A 107 10.88 0.60 -22.32
C LYS A 107 12.12 -0.14 -22.87
N ARG A 108 12.87 -0.82 -22.03
CA ARG A 108 14.05 -1.61 -22.47
C ARG A 108 13.64 -2.90 -23.17
N VAL A 109 12.53 -3.50 -22.76
CA VAL A 109 12.05 -4.78 -23.30
C VAL A 109 11.33 -4.58 -24.63
N ASN A 110 10.40 -3.63 -24.71
CA ASN A 110 9.53 -3.48 -25.88
C ASN A 110 9.40 -2.05 -26.42
N SER A 111 10.30 -1.13 -26.01
CA SER A 111 10.33 0.26 -26.46
C SER A 111 9.10 1.10 -26.07
N THR A 112 8.23 0.62 -25.18
CA THR A 112 7.07 1.39 -24.69
C THR A 112 7.53 2.70 -24.04
N PRO A 113 6.99 3.89 -24.45
CA PRO A 113 7.39 5.16 -23.84
C PRO A 113 7.06 5.21 -22.35
N ILE A 114 7.97 5.78 -21.54
CA ILE A 114 7.76 5.94 -20.11
C ILE A 114 6.51 6.80 -19.82
N SER A 115 6.25 7.84 -20.63
CA SER A 115 5.06 8.69 -20.50
C SER A 115 3.75 7.93 -20.68
N ALA A 116 3.76 6.82 -21.42
CA ALA A 116 2.57 5.98 -21.61
C ALA A 116 2.39 4.97 -20.46
N SER A 117 3.48 4.40 -19.94
CA SER A 117 3.42 3.34 -18.92
C SER A 117 3.51 3.84 -17.46
N ALA A 118 4.13 4.99 -17.20
CA ALA A 118 4.20 5.57 -15.85
C ALA A 118 2.81 5.81 -15.22
N PRO A 119 1.75 6.19 -15.97
CA PRO A 119 0.39 6.31 -15.43
C PRO A 119 -0.16 5.00 -14.83
N ILE A 120 0.37 3.82 -15.17
CA ILE A 120 -0.01 2.56 -14.53
C ILE A 120 0.32 2.61 -13.03
N VAL A 121 1.48 3.17 -12.66
CA VAL A 121 1.86 3.31 -11.24
C VAL A 121 0.85 4.18 -10.49
N LEU A 122 0.37 5.27 -11.11
CA LEU A 122 -0.67 6.11 -10.53
C LEU A 122 -1.99 5.34 -10.39
N ALA A 123 -2.40 4.60 -11.43
CA ALA A 123 -3.62 3.79 -11.39
C ALA A 123 -3.54 2.69 -10.31
N GLU A 124 -2.38 2.07 -10.11
CA GLU A 124 -2.14 1.14 -9.01
C GLU A 124 -2.35 1.83 -7.65
N ARG A 125 -1.83 3.06 -7.45
CA ARG A 125 -2.02 3.81 -6.19
C ARG A 125 -3.47 4.17 -5.93
N VAL A 126 -4.19 4.59 -6.97
CA VAL A 126 -5.62 4.92 -6.88
C VAL A 126 -6.44 3.69 -6.48
N THR A 127 -6.26 2.56 -7.18
CA THR A 127 -7.01 1.33 -6.89
C THR A 127 -6.63 0.72 -5.53
N ASP A 128 -5.37 0.82 -5.11
CA ASP A 128 -4.92 0.39 -3.78
C ASP A 128 -5.54 1.28 -2.70
N GLY A 129 -5.56 2.61 -2.89
CA GLY A 129 -6.20 3.54 -1.97
C GLY A 129 -7.71 3.29 -1.82
N LEU A 130 -8.42 3.05 -2.94
CA LEU A 130 -9.84 2.70 -2.91
C LEU A 130 -10.09 1.37 -2.17
N ALA A 131 -9.26 0.36 -2.44
CA ALA A 131 -9.34 -0.93 -1.74
C ALA A 131 -9.14 -0.78 -0.24
N MET A 132 -8.14 0.02 0.19
CA MET A 132 -7.90 0.30 1.60
C MET A 132 -9.04 1.06 2.26
N LEU A 133 -9.66 2.04 1.56
CA LEU A 133 -10.86 2.71 2.07
C LEU A 133 -12.01 1.74 2.28
N LEU A 134 -12.25 0.82 1.33
CA LEU A 134 -13.29 -0.19 1.47
C LEU A 134 -13.01 -1.13 2.67
N LEU A 135 -11.75 -1.56 2.84
CA LEU A 135 -11.34 -2.41 3.96
C LEU A 135 -11.43 -1.67 5.30
N MET A 136 -11.03 -0.40 5.35
CA MET A 136 -11.21 0.43 6.54
C MET A 136 -12.69 0.58 6.89
N GLY A 137 -13.57 0.73 5.87
CA GLY A 137 -15.01 0.80 6.05
C GLY A 137 -15.62 -0.46 6.71
N PHE A 138 -15.04 -1.64 6.44
CA PHE A 138 -15.47 -2.90 7.04
C PHE A 138 -15.36 -2.93 8.57
N GLY A 139 -14.37 -2.27 9.15
CA GLY A 139 -14.19 -2.17 10.61
C GLY A 139 -14.61 -0.83 11.23
N LEU A 140 -15.16 0.10 10.45
CA LEU A 140 -15.47 1.45 10.89
C LEU A 140 -16.53 1.51 12.01
N THR A 141 -17.41 0.50 12.10
CA THR A 141 -18.41 0.37 13.15
C THR A 141 -17.80 0.17 14.53
N LEU A 142 -16.59 -0.40 14.58
CA LEU A 142 -15.87 -0.73 15.82
C LEU A 142 -15.16 0.47 16.44
N TYR A 143 -14.84 1.52 15.64
CA TYR A 143 -14.04 2.64 16.11
C TYR A 143 -14.63 3.99 15.67
N ALA A 144 -15.55 4.52 16.49
CA ALA A 144 -16.26 5.76 16.21
C ALA A 144 -15.37 6.99 15.94
N PRO A 145 -14.24 7.21 16.65
CA PRO A 145 -13.36 8.37 16.38
C PRO A 145 -12.76 8.40 14.96
N ALA A 146 -12.59 7.24 14.31
CA ALA A 146 -12.06 7.19 12.95
C ALA A 146 -13.08 7.59 11.87
N ARG A 147 -14.35 7.73 12.19
CA ARG A 147 -15.43 8.03 11.20
C ARG A 147 -15.19 9.33 10.47
N LEU A 148 -14.78 10.38 11.19
CA LEU A 148 -14.51 11.68 10.57
C LEU A 148 -13.35 11.58 9.57
N ALA A 149 -12.24 10.96 9.96
CA ALA A 149 -11.08 10.74 9.09
C ALA A 149 -11.45 9.87 7.86
N PHE A 150 -12.23 8.81 8.08
CA PHE A 150 -12.71 7.96 6.99
C PHE A 150 -13.54 8.73 5.96
N TYR A 151 -14.56 9.49 6.41
CA TYR A 151 -15.40 10.27 5.49
C TYR A 151 -14.61 11.37 4.79
N ALA A 152 -13.67 12.04 5.48
CA ALA A 152 -12.78 13.01 4.87
C ALA A 152 -11.92 12.38 3.76
N LEU A 153 -11.31 11.22 4.02
CA LEU A 153 -10.54 10.48 3.03
C LEU A 153 -11.40 9.98 1.86
N LEU A 154 -12.62 9.53 2.14
CA LEU A 154 -13.57 9.10 1.11
C LEU A 154 -13.94 10.27 0.19
N VAL A 155 -14.33 11.40 0.75
CA VAL A 155 -14.66 12.62 -0.02
C VAL A 155 -13.45 13.09 -0.82
N LEU A 156 -12.26 13.15 -0.20
CA LEU A 156 -11.03 13.53 -0.88
C LEU A 156 -10.68 12.59 -2.04
N SER A 157 -10.84 11.28 -1.84
CA SER A 157 -10.58 10.28 -2.88
C SER A 157 -11.57 10.37 -4.04
N MET A 158 -12.87 10.56 -3.74
CA MET A 158 -13.90 10.76 -4.77
C MET A 158 -13.69 12.07 -5.53
N PHE A 159 -13.36 13.15 -4.83
CA PHE A 159 -13.01 14.42 -5.45
C PHE A 159 -11.78 14.31 -6.35
N GLY A 160 -10.71 13.64 -5.87
CA GLY A 160 -9.50 13.38 -6.65
C GLY A 160 -9.79 12.57 -7.93
N LEU A 161 -10.64 11.52 -7.84
CA LEU A 161 -11.06 10.74 -9.00
C LEU A 161 -11.84 11.58 -10.01
N LEU A 162 -12.79 12.41 -9.56
CA LEU A 162 -13.55 13.31 -10.41
C LEU A 162 -12.64 14.33 -11.10
N MET A 163 -11.67 14.89 -10.36
CA MET A 163 -10.67 15.80 -10.93
C MET A 163 -9.80 15.12 -11.99
N LEU A 164 -9.34 13.89 -11.74
CA LEU A 164 -8.57 13.12 -12.71
C LEU A 164 -9.40 12.73 -13.95
N GLN A 165 -10.73 12.69 -13.86
CA GLN A 165 -11.61 12.42 -15.00
C GLN A 165 -12.01 13.71 -15.76
N SER A 166 -11.79 14.89 -15.18
CA SER A 166 -12.19 16.17 -15.79
C SER A 166 -11.19 16.64 -16.84
N ARG A 167 -11.50 16.37 -18.12
CA ARG A 167 -10.66 16.83 -19.25
C ARG A 167 -10.56 18.36 -19.32
N ALA A 168 -11.64 19.07 -18.97
CA ALA A 168 -11.67 20.53 -18.97
C ALA A 168 -10.68 21.13 -17.97
N LEU A 169 -10.58 20.56 -16.76
CA LEU A 169 -9.63 21.01 -15.75
C LEU A 169 -8.18 20.83 -16.21
N VAL A 170 -7.86 19.66 -16.79
CA VAL A 170 -6.51 19.38 -17.24
C VAL A 170 -6.12 20.24 -18.45
N GLN A 171 -7.05 20.50 -19.36
CA GLN A 171 -6.82 21.45 -20.45
C GLN A 171 -6.57 22.86 -19.91
N TRP A 172 -7.37 23.33 -18.96
CA TRP A 172 -7.16 24.63 -18.34
C TRP A 172 -5.78 24.74 -17.66
N ILE A 173 -5.35 23.70 -16.95
CA ILE A 173 -3.99 23.63 -16.35
C ILE A 173 -2.93 23.64 -17.45
N ALA A 174 -3.12 22.87 -18.52
CA ALA A 174 -2.19 22.80 -19.65
C ALA A 174 -2.03 24.17 -20.33
N ASP A 175 -3.15 24.89 -20.56
CA ASP A 175 -3.14 26.24 -21.14
C ASP A 175 -2.43 27.25 -20.25
N LEU A 176 -2.60 27.11 -18.92
CA LEU A 176 -1.86 27.93 -17.95
C LEU A 176 -0.36 27.62 -17.99
N MET A 177 0.00 26.34 -18.06
CA MET A 177 1.41 25.90 -18.14
C MET A 177 2.07 26.31 -19.46
N LEU A 178 1.34 26.39 -20.58
CA LEU A 178 1.87 26.85 -21.87
C LEU A 178 2.36 28.30 -21.80
N LYS A 179 1.88 29.12 -20.86
CA LYS A 179 2.35 30.47 -20.62
C LYS A 179 3.72 30.54 -19.93
N LEU A 180 4.20 29.42 -19.39
CA LEU A 180 5.52 29.33 -18.74
C LEU A 180 6.61 29.02 -19.77
N PRO A 181 7.89 29.46 -19.55
CA PRO A 181 8.97 29.30 -20.52
C PRO A 181 9.30 27.85 -20.90
N TYR A 182 8.99 26.89 -20.01
CA TYR A 182 9.19 25.45 -20.27
C TYR A 182 7.91 24.71 -20.66
N GLY A 183 6.76 25.38 -20.69
CA GLY A 183 5.45 24.83 -20.98
C GLY A 183 5.38 24.04 -22.29
N PRO A 184 5.86 24.56 -23.43
CA PRO A 184 5.78 23.87 -24.72
C PRO A 184 6.50 22.51 -24.75
N LYS A 185 7.52 22.28 -23.88
CA LYS A 185 8.25 21.03 -23.78
C LYS A 185 7.59 20.01 -22.84
N ILE A 186 6.85 20.49 -21.83
CA ILE A 186 6.26 19.66 -20.75
C ILE A 186 4.83 19.28 -21.06
N VAL A 187 4.02 20.21 -21.55
CA VAL A 187 2.57 20.05 -21.77
C VAL A 187 2.23 18.86 -22.67
N PRO A 188 2.88 18.61 -23.82
CA PRO A 188 2.56 17.44 -24.65
C PRO A 188 2.77 16.11 -23.94
N ARG A 189 3.81 16.01 -23.08
CA ARG A 189 4.09 14.80 -22.30
C ARG A 189 3.08 14.63 -21.16
N LEU A 190 2.66 15.73 -20.55
CA LEU A 190 1.64 15.74 -19.51
C LEU A 190 0.29 15.28 -20.06
N LEU A 191 -0.12 15.80 -21.22
CA LEU A 191 -1.37 15.42 -21.88
C LEU A 191 -1.35 13.97 -22.32
N ALA A 192 -0.25 13.45 -22.87
CA ALA A 192 -0.10 12.04 -23.21
C ALA A 192 -0.21 11.13 -21.97
N ALA A 193 0.39 11.54 -20.84
CA ALA A 193 0.27 10.82 -19.57
C ALA A 193 -1.17 10.88 -19.03
N TYR A 194 -1.82 12.01 -19.18
CA TYR A 194 -3.22 12.19 -18.78
C TYR A 194 -4.18 11.30 -19.59
N ASP A 195 -4.06 11.26 -20.92
CA ASP A 195 -4.88 10.42 -21.78
C ASP A 195 -4.72 8.93 -21.41
N SER A 196 -3.48 8.49 -21.10
CA SER A 196 -3.23 7.16 -20.60
C SER A 196 -3.88 6.92 -19.24
N SER A 197 -3.80 7.90 -18.32
CA SER A 197 -4.43 7.82 -16.99
C SER A 197 -5.97 7.74 -17.10
N GLN A 198 -6.58 8.51 -17.99
CA GLN A 198 -8.04 8.46 -18.22
C GLN A 198 -8.50 7.07 -18.68
N ARG A 199 -7.75 6.42 -19.60
CA ARG A 199 -8.07 5.06 -20.04
C ARG A 199 -7.96 4.07 -18.89
N LEU A 200 -6.89 4.15 -18.09
CA LEU A 200 -6.64 3.28 -16.94
C LEU A 200 -7.68 3.43 -15.83
N LEU A 201 -8.21 4.66 -15.62
CA LEU A 201 -9.23 4.97 -14.63
C LEU A 201 -10.67 4.84 -15.19
N SER A 202 -10.83 4.36 -16.43
CA SER A 202 -12.15 4.05 -16.97
C SER A 202 -12.82 2.94 -16.15
N TRP A 203 -14.14 2.99 -15.96
CA TRP A 203 -14.89 2.03 -15.14
C TRP A 203 -14.63 0.57 -15.53
N ARG A 204 -14.43 0.31 -16.81
CA ARG A 204 -14.14 -1.06 -17.32
C ARG A 204 -12.80 -1.62 -16.86
N ILE A 205 -11.86 -0.76 -16.50
CA ILE A 205 -10.53 -1.14 -15.98
C ILE A 205 -10.50 -0.93 -14.46
N LEU A 206 -11.04 0.19 -13.98
CA LEU A 206 -11.02 0.58 -12.57
C LEU A 206 -11.70 -0.45 -11.68
N LEU A 207 -12.91 -0.93 -12.04
CA LEU A 207 -13.65 -1.89 -11.21
C LEU A 207 -12.88 -3.22 -11.02
N PRO A 208 -12.47 -3.95 -12.08
CA PRO A 208 -11.76 -5.20 -11.89
C PRO A 208 -10.40 -5.02 -11.19
N THR A 209 -9.69 -3.94 -11.46
CA THR A 209 -8.40 -3.69 -10.80
C THR A 209 -8.55 -3.25 -9.34
N THR A 210 -9.62 -2.55 -8.98
CA THR A 210 -9.96 -2.27 -7.58
C THR A 210 -10.36 -3.56 -6.86
N LEU A 211 -11.10 -4.46 -7.52
CA LEU A 211 -11.44 -5.76 -6.94
C LEU A 211 -10.18 -6.63 -6.69
N ILE A 212 -9.27 -6.67 -7.66
CA ILE A 212 -7.98 -7.36 -7.48
C ILE A 212 -7.20 -6.74 -6.31
N SER A 213 -7.16 -5.39 -6.20
CA SER A 213 -6.53 -4.70 -5.07
C SER A 213 -7.21 -5.04 -3.75
N LEU A 214 -8.55 -5.09 -3.72
CA LEU A 214 -9.31 -5.44 -2.53
C LEU A 214 -8.97 -6.84 -2.03
N LEU A 215 -8.96 -7.83 -2.92
CA LEU A 215 -8.59 -9.21 -2.59
C LEU A 215 -7.12 -9.32 -2.15
N SER A 216 -6.22 -8.62 -2.84
CA SER A 216 -4.80 -8.58 -2.53
C SER A 216 -4.54 -8.02 -1.12
N TRP A 217 -5.09 -6.86 -0.82
CA TRP A 217 -4.91 -6.20 0.46
C TRP A 217 -5.69 -6.85 1.60
N PHE A 218 -6.85 -7.46 1.31
CA PHE A 218 -7.55 -8.29 2.29
C PHE A 218 -6.70 -9.51 2.68
N GLY A 219 -5.95 -10.10 1.73
CA GLY A 219 -4.96 -11.13 2.03
C GLY A 219 -3.93 -10.67 3.08
N GLU A 220 -3.39 -9.47 2.96
CA GLU A 220 -2.48 -8.90 3.97
C GLU A 220 -3.17 -8.67 5.32
N CYS A 221 -4.43 -8.24 5.33
CA CYS A 221 -5.21 -8.12 6.56
C CYS A 221 -5.39 -9.48 7.26
N VAL A 222 -5.61 -10.54 6.48
CA VAL A 222 -5.70 -11.92 6.99
C VAL A 222 -4.33 -12.41 7.47
N ALA A 223 -3.23 -12.08 6.76
CA ALA A 223 -1.88 -12.38 7.23
C ALA A 223 -1.62 -11.71 8.59
N PHE A 224 -1.98 -10.44 8.74
CA PHE A 224 -1.88 -9.72 10.02
C PHE A 224 -2.74 -10.34 11.13
N TYR A 225 -3.96 -10.78 10.81
CA TYR A 225 -4.78 -11.55 11.73
C TYR A 225 -4.07 -12.81 12.22
N PHE A 226 -3.40 -13.57 11.34
CA PHE A 226 -2.64 -14.76 11.75
C PHE A 226 -1.40 -14.42 12.58
N VAL A 227 -0.77 -13.27 12.36
CA VAL A 227 0.29 -12.77 13.26
C VAL A 227 -0.27 -12.54 14.67
N LEU A 228 -1.41 -11.88 14.82
CA LEU A 228 -2.07 -11.67 16.12
C LEU A 228 -2.45 -13.00 16.78
N ARG A 229 -2.91 -13.97 15.99
CA ARG A 229 -3.18 -15.34 16.46
C ARG A 229 -1.92 -16.01 16.98
N GLY A 230 -0.82 -15.89 16.25
CA GLY A 230 0.49 -16.43 16.67
C GLY A 230 1.00 -15.80 17.97
N LEU A 231 0.63 -14.56 18.25
CA LEU A 231 0.92 -13.87 19.51
C LEU A 231 -0.06 -14.26 20.66
N GLY A 232 -0.92 -15.25 20.45
CA GLY A 232 -1.81 -15.78 21.49
C GLY A 232 -3.18 -15.08 21.60
N VAL A 233 -3.51 -14.14 20.69
CA VAL A 233 -4.83 -13.49 20.71
C VAL A 233 -5.89 -14.49 20.24
N PRO A 234 -6.99 -14.70 20.99
CA PRO A 234 -8.05 -15.64 20.61
C PRO A 234 -8.68 -15.28 19.26
N GLY A 235 -8.87 -16.31 18.40
CA GLY A 235 -9.44 -16.11 17.09
C GLY A 235 -10.95 -15.82 17.16
N SER A 236 -11.37 -14.75 16.49
CA SER A 236 -12.78 -14.39 16.36
C SER A 236 -13.01 -13.59 15.09
N PHE A 237 -14.26 -13.48 14.67
CA PHE A 237 -14.64 -12.59 13.57
C PHE A 237 -14.38 -11.12 13.93
N LEU A 238 -14.59 -10.76 15.19
CA LEU A 238 -14.28 -9.43 15.71
C LEU A 238 -12.78 -9.10 15.56
N LEU A 239 -11.88 -10.04 15.91
CA LEU A 239 -10.44 -9.86 15.72
C LEU A 239 -10.09 -9.65 14.25
N LEU A 240 -10.73 -10.38 13.32
CA LEU A 240 -10.50 -10.18 11.88
C LEU A 240 -10.93 -8.78 11.43
N GLN A 241 -12.08 -8.29 11.90
CA GLN A 241 -12.53 -6.92 11.61
C GLN A 241 -11.56 -5.87 12.17
N GLN A 242 -11.12 -6.04 13.42
CA GLN A 242 -10.14 -5.16 14.06
C GLN A 242 -8.81 -5.15 13.31
N ALA A 243 -8.27 -6.33 13.00
CA ALA A 243 -7.03 -6.48 12.24
C ALA A 243 -7.14 -5.80 10.87
N THR A 244 -8.26 -6.01 10.16
CA THR A 244 -8.52 -5.40 8.86
C THR A 244 -8.57 -3.88 8.97
N PHE A 245 -9.28 -3.35 9.96
CA PHE A 245 -9.39 -1.91 10.19
C PHE A 245 -8.03 -1.28 10.48
N VAL A 246 -7.28 -1.83 11.45
CA VAL A 246 -5.99 -1.31 11.88
C VAL A 246 -4.99 -1.34 10.71
N PHE A 247 -4.91 -2.48 10.01
CA PHE A 247 -3.99 -2.62 8.89
C PHE A 247 -4.31 -1.64 7.75
N ALA A 248 -5.60 -1.54 7.37
CA ALA A 248 -6.03 -0.64 6.30
C ALA A 248 -5.83 0.84 6.67
N ALA A 249 -6.21 1.24 7.89
CA ALA A 249 -6.02 2.61 8.38
C ALA A 249 -4.52 2.98 8.41
N SER A 250 -3.68 2.14 9.02
CA SER A 250 -2.23 2.36 9.10
C SER A 250 -1.59 2.49 7.72
N THR A 251 -1.99 1.64 6.77
CA THR A 251 -1.49 1.68 5.39
C THR A 251 -1.92 2.94 4.66
N LEU A 252 -3.18 3.40 4.85
CA LEU A 252 -3.65 4.67 4.28
C LEU A 252 -2.89 5.87 4.83
N PHE A 253 -2.68 5.94 6.15
CA PHE A 253 -1.87 7.00 6.76
C PHE A 253 -0.42 6.96 6.25
N GLY A 254 0.17 5.77 6.13
CA GLY A 254 1.49 5.59 5.53
C GLY A 254 1.57 6.05 4.07
N LEU A 255 0.50 5.84 3.28
CA LEU A 255 0.43 6.28 1.88
C LEU A 255 0.38 7.82 1.77
N VAL A 256 -0.40 8.47 2.65
CA VAL A 256 -0.57 9.95 2.67
C VAL A 256 0.67 10.65 3.22
N SER A 257 1.42 10.02 4.12
CA SER A 257 2.59 10.62 4.75
C SER A 257 3.80 10.80 3.83
N PHE A 258 3.81 10.21 2.63
CA PHE A 258 4.94 10.20 1.69
C PHE A 258 6.29 9.73 2.29
N LEU A 259 6.29 9.16 3.47
CA LEU A 259 7.51 8.63 4.10
C LEU A 259 8.01 7.38 3.36
N PRO A 260 9.33 7.13 3.35
CA PRO A 260 9.90 5.92 2.74
C PRO A 260 9.26 4.66 3.32
N GLY A 261 8.56 3.89 2.47
CA GLY A 261 7.85 2.68 2.89
C GLY A 261 6.66 2.91 3.84
N GLY A 262 6.28 4.17 4.16
CA GLY A 262 5.28 4.48 5.19
C GLY A 262 5.80 4.27 6.62
N LEU A 263 7.12 4.05 6.77
CA LEU A 263 7.77 3.76 8.04
C LEU A 263 7.54 4.86 9.07
N GLY A 264 7.31 4.47 10.31
CA GLY A 264 7.07 5.34 11.45
C GLY A 264 5.61 5.77 11.61
N VAL A 265 4.88 6.07 10.54
CA VAL A 265 3.47 6.50 10.62
C VAL A 265 2.53 5.30 10.68
N SER A 266 2.76 4.29 9.84
CA SER A 266 1.98 3.05 9.87
C SER A 266 2.16 2.31 11.20
N GLU A 267 3.39 2.23 11.70
CA GLU A 267 3.71 1.58 12.98
C GLU A 267 3.14 2.39 14.15
N ALA A 268 3.34 3.72 14.18
CA ALA A 268 2.81 4.57 15.23
C ALA A 268 1.27 4.57 15.26
N SER A 269 0.60 4.51 14.10
CA SER A 269 -0.86 4.44 14.02
C SER A 269 -1.41 3.07 14.43
N SER A 270 -0.63 1.99 14.28
CA SER A 270 -1.01 0.65 14.72
C SER A 270 -0.73 0.37 16.20
N THR A 271 0.20 1.12 16.82
CA THR A 271 0.59 0.99 18.25
C THR A 271 -0.10 1.99 19.16
N GLY A 272 -0.84 2.98 18.62
CA GLY A 272 -1.64 3.92 19.41
C GLY A 272 -2.72 3.21 20.25
N PRO A 273 -3.40 3.92 21.18
CA PRO A 273 -4.50 3.37 21.98
C PRO A 273 -5.66 2.98 21.04
N GLY A 274 -5.49 1.85 20.42
CA GLY A 274 -6.47 1.26 19.51
C GLY A 274 -7.42 0.31 20.24
N PRO A 275 -8.41 -0.23 19.55
CA PRO A 275 -9.45 -1.11 20.12
C PRO A 275 -8.90 -2.36 20.83
N PHE A 276 -7.60 -2.68 20.67
CA PHE A 276 -6.95 -3.80 21.36
C PHE A 276 -6.60 -3.50 22.82
N MET A 277 -6.36 -2.23 23.21
CA MET A 277 -6.04 -1.89 24.61
C MET A 277 -7.31 -1.76 25.47
N GLU A 278 -8.44 -1.33 24.93
CA GLU A 278 -9.68 -1.27 25.69
C GLU A 278 -10.25 -2.67 26.03
N THR A 279 -10.04 -3.67 25.16
CA THR A 279 -10.47 -5.04 25.46
C THR A 279 -9.62 -5.76 26.49
N SER A 280 -8.35 -5.36 26.68
CA SER A 280 -7.48 -5.95 27.72
C SER A 280 -7.78 -5.41 29.12
N THR A 281 -8.44 -4.24 29.24
CA THR A 281 -8.89 -3.69 30.54
C THR A 281 -10.25 -4.25 30.98
N VAL A 282 -11.03 -4.87 30.08
CA VAL A 282 -12.31 -5.50 30.40
C VAL A 282 -12.15 -6.96 30.84
N VAL A 283 -11.04 -7.61 30.43
CA VAL A 283 -10.67 -8.93 30.95
C VAL A 283 -9.69 -8.70 32.11
N GLY A 284 -10.21 -8.48 33.30
CA GLY A 284 -9.40 -8.48 34.52
C GLY A 284 -8.56 -9.77 34.61
N PRO A 285 -7.41 -9.74 35.29
CA PRO A 285 -6.57 -10.92 35.42
C PRO A 285 -7.43 -12.09 35.92
N PRO A 286 -7.27 -13.32 35.35
CA PRO A 286 -8.05 -14.45 35.78
C PRO A 286 -7.91 -14.60 37.32
N SER A 287 -9.03 -14.56 38.04
CA SER A 287 -9.07 -14.74 39.47
C SER A 287 -8.32 -16.02 39.83
N LEU A 288 -7.25 -15.90 40.62
CA LEU A 288 -6.49 -17.05 41.10
C LEU A 288 -7.46 -18.01 41.82
N PRO A 289 -7.33 -19.33 41.56
CA PRO A 289 -8.13 -20.31 42.23
C PRO A 289 -7.98 -20.21 43.74
N SER A 290 -9.06 -20.38 44.50
CA SER A 290 -9.18 -20.14 45.94
C SER A 290 -8.25 -20.98 46.83
N TRP A 291 -7.51 -21.94 46.24
CA TRP A 291 -6.56 -22.82 46.96
C TRP A 291 -5.14 -22.20 47.11
N LYS A 292 -4.89 -20.97 46.60
CA LYS A 292 -3.62 -20.23 46.75
C LYS A 292 -3.73 -19.03 47.71
N ARG A 293 -4.70 -19.00 48.61
CA ARG A 293 -4.74 -18.05 49.74
C ARG A 293 -4.17 -18.70 50.99
#